data_b5aea2a1efb8fa65fb7bcabc9d41b4f8
#
_entry.id   b5aea2a1efb8fa65fb7bcabc9d41b4f8
#
_cell.length_a   1.000
_cell.length_b   1.000
_cell.length_c   1.000
_cell.angle_alpha   90.00
_cell.angle_beta   90.00
_cell.angle_gamma   90.00
#
_symmetry.space_group_name_H-M   'P 1'
#
loop_
_entity.id
_entity.type
_entity.pdbx_description
1 polymer ?
#
loop_
_entity_poly.entity_id
_entity_poly.type
_entity_poly.pdbx_seq_one_letter_code
_entity_poly.pdbx_strand_id
1 'polypeptide(L)'
;MNIKKHLPWLGALLPVASMQAETKPNVVVIYIDDMGIGDIGCYGGKFVPTPNIDKIAQDGLLFNQYYSSAPVSSPSRCGLTTGKFPIEVGINTFLNNKASNKKCEQRNFLSDKNPSMARAFQNAGYATGHIGKWHMGGGRDVHNAPSIKNYGFDEYISTYESPDPEPAITATNWIWSAKDSVKRWRRTEYFVNKSIDFVKRHKDQPFFLNLWPDDMHTPWVPEFKQKDNKSWNTEEAFIPVLAEMDKQIGRFIKALDDMGLSENTIV
;
A
#
# COMPACT_ATOMS: atom_id res chain seq x y z
N MET A 1 55.91 -64.91 13.00
CA MET A 1 56.23 -63.50 12.86
C MET A 1 54.97 -62.80 12.33
N ASN A 2 54.15 -62.25 13.24
CA ASN A 2 52.83 -61.63 12.91
C ASN A 2 53.00 -60.14 12.72
N ILE A 3 52.78 -59.68 11.51
CA ILE A 3 52.76 -58.24 11.20
C ILE A 3 51.29 -57.79 11.18
N LYS A 4 50.87 -57.08 12.26
CA LYS A 4 49.59 -56.36 12.30
C LYS A 4 49.74 -55.11 11.48
N LYS A 5 49.00 -55.00 10.36
CA LYS A 5 48.82 -53.73 9.59
C LYS A 5 47.78 -52.90 10.26
N HIS A 6 48.22 -51.75 10.82
CA HIS A 6 47.29 -50.67 11.25
C HIS A 6 46.88 -49.88 10.04
N LEU A 7 45.59 -49.87 9.74
CA LEU A 7 44.96 -49.03 8.74
C LEU A 7 44.58 -47.70 9.47
N PRO A 8 45.03 -46.50 9.02
CA PRO A 8 44.60 -45.26 9.62
C PRO A 8 43.17 -44.93 9.09
N TRP A 9 42.26 -44.70 10.01
CA TRP A 9 40.95 -44.13 9.71
C TRP A 9 41.13 -42.69 9.22
N LEU A 10 41.05 -42.43 7.93
CA LEU A 10 40.83 -41.09 7.40
C LEU A 10 39.35 -40.75 7.60
N GLY A 11 39.04 -39.97 8.63
CA GLY A 11 37.77 -39.35 8.82
C GLY A 11 37.56 -38.31 7.72
N ALA A 12 36.75 -38.62 6.72
CA ALA A 12 36.29 -37.67 5.73
C ALA A 12 35.35 -36.67 6.43
N LEU A 13 35.84 -35.49 6.76
CA LEU A 13 35.02 -34.34 7.09
C LEU A 13 34.28 -33.92 5.81
N LEU A 14 33.03 -34.37 5.67
CA LEU A 14 32.11 -33.84 4.67
C LEU A 14 31.83 -32.36 5.05
N PRO A 15 32.01 -31.41 4.12
CA PRO A 15 31.60 -30.07 4.37
C PRO A 15 30.08 -30.09 4.55
N VAL A 16 29.60 -29.73 5.73
CA VAL A 16 28.19 -29.39 5.95
C VAL A 16 27.98 -28.11 5.13
N ALA A 17 27.47 -28.26 3.92
CA ALA A 17 26.94 -27.15 3.16
C ALA A 17 25.83 -26.56 4.03
N SER A 18 26.08 -25.41 4.63
CA SER A 18 25.03 -24.63 5.26
C SER A 18 24.01 -24.32 4.16
N MET A 19 22.88 -25.01 4.17
CA MET A 19 21.71 -24.56 3.41
C MET A 19 21.37 -23.19 4.00
N GLN A 20 21.82 -22.15 3.29
CA GLN A 20 21.41 -20.81 3.58
C GLN A 20 19.89 -20.80 3.36
N ALA A 21 19.12 -20.67 4.45
CA ALA A 21 17.67 -20.58 4.34
C ALA A 21 17.39 -19.43 3.37
N GLU A 22 16.66 -19.72 2.30
CA GLU A 22 16.25 -18.73 1.31
C GLU A 22 15.51 -17.62 2.06
N THR A 23 16.09 -16.44 2.11
CA THR A 23 15.48 -15.28 2.82
C THR A 23 14.26 -14.87 2.03
N LYS A 24 13.08 -14.97 2.66
CA LYS A 24 11.83 -14.51 2.06
C LYS A 24 11.93 -13.00 1.79
N PRO A 25 11.63 -12.52 0.56
CA PRO A 25 11.68 -11.09 0.28
C PRO A 25 10.58 -10.34 1.02
N ASN A 26 10.86 -9.11 1.40
CA ASN A 26 9.82 -8.17 1.81
C ASN A 26 8.99 -7.78 0.59
N VAL A 27 7.74 -7.40 0.81
CA VAL A 27 6.84 -6.98 -0.27
C VAL A 27 6.15 -5.68 0.12
N VAL A 28 6.25 -4.68 -0.73
CA VAL A 28 5.56 -3.40 -0.59
C VAL A 28 4.66 -3.18 -1.80
N VAL A 29 3.40 -2.85 -1.56
CA VAL A 29 2.47 -2.45 -2.61
C VAL A 29 2.13 -0.98 -2.44
N ILE A 30 2.68 -0.12 -3.31
CA ILE A 30 2.32 1.29 -3.38
C ILE A 30 1.15 1.42 -4.37
N TYR A 31 -0.04 1.78 -3.86
CA TYR A 31 -1.25 1.88 -4.66
C TYR A 31 -1.88 3.27 -4.52
N ILE A 32 -1.61 4.12 -5.51
CA ILE A 32 -1.96 5.54 -5.48
C ILE A 32 -3.36 5.73 -6.05
N ASP A 33 -4.22 6.41 -5.30
CA ASP A 33 -5.62 6.66 -5.67
C ASP A 33 -5.70 7.71 -6.77
N ASP A 34 -6.42 7.41 -7.86
CA ASP A 34 -6.67 8.30 -9.01
C ASP A 34 -5.42 8.85 -9.74
N MET A 35 -4.24 8.26 -9.57
CA MET A 35 -3.08 8.60 -10.38
C MET A 35 -3.17 7.89 -11.74
N GLY A 36 -3.20 8.67 -12.81
CA GLY A 36 -3.31 8.17 -14.18
C GLY A 36 -1.97 7.82 -14.80
N ILE A 37 -2.01 6.98 -15.85
CA ILE A 37 -0.81 6.61 -16.63
C ILE A 37 -0.11 7.84 -17.23
N GLY A 38 -0.84 8.88 -17.58
CA GLY A 38 -0.30 10.13 -18.16
C GLY A 38 0.25 11.10 -17.14
N ASP A 39 0.21 10.80 -15.85
CA ASP A 39 0.65 11.72 -14.81
C ASP A 39 2.14 11.60 -14.50
N ILE A 40 2.77 10.43 -14.72
CA ILE A 40 4.15 10.13 -14.35
C ILE A 40 5.07 10.00 -15.55
N GLY A 41 6.35 10.40 -15.38
CA GLY A 41 7.33 10.54 -16.44
C GLY A 41 7.63 9.24 -17.17
N CYS A 42 7.75 8.10 -16.49
CA CYS A 42 8.05 6.80 -17.09
C CYS A 42 6.97 6.32 -18.10
N TYR A 43 5.77 6.87 -18.05
CA TYR A 43 4.72 6.66 -19.04
C TYR A 43 4.48 7.87 -19.96
N GLY A 44 5.35 8.87 -19.93
CA GLY A 44 5.30 10.04 -20.80
C GLY A 44 4.52 11.23 -20.22
N GLY A 45 4.20 11.23 -18.94
CA GLY A 45 3.60 12.35 -18.22
C GLY A 45 4.50 13.59 -18.26
N LYS A 46 3.89 14.79 -18.36
CA LYS A 46 4.61 16.06 -18.55
C LYS A 46 4.20 17.17 -17.59
N PHE A 47 3.29 16.90 -16.66
CA PHE A 47 2.82 17.90 -15.70
C PHE A 47 3.93 18.38 -14.77
N VAL A 48 4.69 17.43 -14.23
CA VAL A 48 5.85 17.67 -13.38
C VAL A 48 6.80 16.48 -13.47
N PRO A 49 8.12 16.67 -13.34
CA PRO A 49 9.05 15.56 -13.25
C PRO A 49 8.74 14.65 -12.04
N THR A 50 8.74 13.33 -12.27
CA THR A 50 8.52 12.31 -11.23
C THR A 50 9.74 11.38 -11.10
N PRO A 51 10.94 11.92 -10.81
CA PRO A 51 12.19 11.17 -10.91
C PRO A 51 12.28 9.99 -9.94
N ASN A 52 11.59 10.04 -8.80
CA ASN A 52 11.62 8.98 -7.82
C ASN A 52 10.75 7.78 -8.24
N ILE A 53 9.55 8.05 -8.77
CA ILE A 53 8.67 7.01 -9.33
C ILE A 53 9.29 6.45 -10.61
N ASP A 54 9.83 7.31 -11.48
CA ASP A 54 10.51 6.90 -12.72
C ASP A 54 11.71 6.00 -12.45
N LYS A 55 12.41 6.22 -11.33
CA LYS A 55 13.53 5.37 -10.91
C LYS A 55 13.06 3.95 -10.54
N ILE A 56 11.92 3.78 -9.90
CA ILE A 56 11.35 2.45 -9.63
C ILE A 56 11.14 1.68 -10.95
N ALA A 57 10.63 2.37 -11.98
CA ALA A 57 10.45 1.78 -13.30
C ALA A 57 11.76 1.43 -13.99
N GLN A 58 12.83 2.26 -13.81
CA GLN A 58 14.15 2.02 -14.36
C GLN A 58 14.89 0.86 -13.70
N ASP A 59 14.74 0.73 -12.38
CA ASP A 59 15.40 -0.32 -11.58
C ASP A 59 14.64 -1.65 -11.63
N GLY A 60 13.39 -1.67 -12.09
CA GLY A 60 12.49 -2.81 -12.07
C GLY A 60 11.86 -3.15 -13.42
N LEU A 61 10.59 -3.50 -13.40
CA LEU A 61 9.80 -3.85 -14.58
C LEU A 61 8.68 -2.82 -14.81
N LEU A 62 8.63 -2.27 -16.02
CA LEU A 62 7.59 -1.37 -16.46
C LEU A 62 6.50 -2.14 -17.23
N PHE A 63 5.28 -2.17 -16.70
CA PHE A 63 4.14 -2.84 -17.33
C PHE A 63 3.36 -1.87 -18.23
N ASN A 64 3.46 -2.03 -19.55
CA ASN A 64 2.78 -1.17 -20.51
C ASN A 64 1.27 -1.51 -20.67
N GLN A 65 0.83 -2.65 -20.19
CA GLN A 65 -0.55 -3.14 -20.29
C GLN A 65 -1.03 -3.74 -18.96
N TYR A 66 -0.89 -2.99 -17.88
CA TYR A 66 -1.47 -3.32 -16.58
C TYR A 66 -2.75 -2.52 -16.39
N TYR A 67 -3.83 -3.20 -16.02
CA TYR A 67 -5.14 -2.59 -15.79
C TYR A 67 -5.63 -2.91 -14.39
N SER A 68 -6.14 -1.90 -13.70
CA SER A 68 -6.89 -2.14 -12.46
C SER A 68 -8.18 -2.88 -12.79
N SER A 69 -8.70 -3.66 -11.85
CA SER A 69 -9.93 -4.45 -12.05
C SER A 69 -11.20 -3.60 -12.24
N ALA A 70 -11.14 -2.31 -11.94
CA ALA A 70 -12.22 -1.36 -12.15
C ALA A 70 -11.69 0.08 -12.14
N PRO A 71 -12.41 1.04 -12.77
CA PRO A 71 -11.97 2.43 -12.89
C PRO A 71 -12.25 3.29 -11.64
N VAL A 72 -12.82 2.73 -10.59
CA VAL A 72 -13.15 3.43 -9.34
C VAL A 72 -12.63 2.68 -8.12
N SER A 73 -12.43 3.40 -7.03
CA SER A 73 -11.65 3.00 -5.87
C SER A 73 -12.06 1.67 -5.23
N SER A 74 -13.30 1.53 -4.75
CA SER A 74 -13.69 0.34 -3.95
C SER A 74 -13.56 -0.96 -4.74
N PRO A 75 -14.11 -1.10 -5.97
CA PRO A 75 -13.97 -2.34 -6.72
C PRO A 75 -12.53 -2.62 -7.14
N SER A 76 -11.72 -1.61 -7.50
CA SER A 76 -10.31 -1.84 -7.84
C SER A 76 -9.52 -2.34 -6.64
N ARG A 77 -9.76 -1.79 -5.45
CA ARG A 77 -9.14 -2.23 -4.19
C ARG A 77 -9.59 -3.64 -3.79
N CYS A 78 -10.88 -3.96 -3.98
CA CYS A 78 -11.40 -5.31 -3.76
C CYS A 78 -10.71 -6.33 -4.67
N GLY A 79 -10.56 -6.02 -5.96
CA GLY A 79 -9.87 -6.88 -6.91
C GLY A 79 -8.41 -7.13 -6.53
N LEU A 80 -7.67 -6.07 -6.21
CA LEU A 80 -6.28 -6.17 -5.77
C LEU A 80 -6.15 -6.99 -4.46
N THR A 81 -7.05 -6.77 -3.50
CA THR A 81 -7.01 -7.45 -2.20
C THR A 81 -7.34 -8.93 -2.33
N THR A 82 -8.33 -9.30 -3.17
CA THR A 82 -8.91 -10.64 -3.20
C THR A 82 -8.44 -11.52 -4.34
N GLY A 83 -7.86 -10.93 -5.40
CA GLY A 83 -7.56 -11.62 -6.66
C GLY A 83 -8.81 -12.03 -7.46
N LYS A 84 -10.00 -11.47 -7.13
CA LYS A 84 -11.27 -11.77 -7.79
C LYS A 84 -11.79 -10.56 -8.55
N PHE A 85 -12.62 -10.78 -9.57
CA PHE A 85 -13.36 -9.68 -10.15
C PHE A 85 -14.30 -9.05 -9.13
N PRO A 86 -14.41 -7.71 -9.10
CA PRO A 86 -15.20 -7.00 -8.08
C PRO A 86 -16.67 -7.44 -7.99
N ILE A 87 -17.27 -7.80 -9.13
CA ILE A 87 -18.65 -8.31 -9.18
C ILE A 87 -18.82 -9.64 -8.42
N GLU A 88 -17.81 -10.50 -8.40
CA GLU A 88 -17.84 -11.78 -7.67
C GLU A 88 -17.90 -11.57 -6.15
N VAL A 89 -17.35 -10.46 -5.66
CA VAL A 89 -17.40 -10.08 -4.25
C VAL A 89 -18.55 -9.13 -3.94
N GLY A 90 -19.36 -8.78 -4.96
CA GLY A 90 -20.56 -7.96 -4.83
C GLY A 90 -20.28 -6.48 -4.59
N ILE A 91 -19.19 -5.95 -5.17
CA ILE A 91 -18.80 -4.54 -5.11
C ILE A 91 -18.74 -4.01 -6.55
N ASN A 92 -19.80 -3.33 -6.99
CA ASN A 92 -19.98 -2.94 -8.39
C ASN A 92 -19.38 -1.55 -8.71
N THR A 93 -19.39 -0.66 -7.72
CA THR A 93 -18.85 0.70 -7.84
C THR A 93 -18.30 1.16 -6.48
N PHE A 94 -17.89 2.44 -6.36
CA PHE A 94 -17.40 2.96 -5.09
C PHE A 94 -18.43 2.85 -3.98
N LEU A 95 -18.00 2.37 -2.83
CA LEU A 95 -18.85 2.24 -1.65
C LEU A 95 -19.21 3.62 -1.08
N ASN A 96 -20.43 3.72 -0.59
CA ASN A 96 -20.99 4.93 -0.04
C ASN A 96 -21.90 4.60 1.15
N ASN A 97 -22.91 5.44 1.45
CA ASN A 97 -23.94 5.12 2.42
C ASN A 97 -24.81 3.94 1.96
N LYS A 98 -25.50 3.30 2.91
CA LYS A 98 -26.33 2.11 2.64
C LYS A 98 -27.39 2.32 1.55
N ALA A 99 -27.99 3.52 1.50
CA ALA A 99 -29.02 3.82 0.49
C ALA A 99 -28.42 3.88 -0.91
N SER A 100 -27.27 4.49 -1.08
CA SER A 100 -26.56 4.55 -2.35
C SER A 100 -26.06 3.17 -2.79
N ASN A 101 -25.48 2.41 -1.86
CA ASN A 101 -25.01 1.05 -2.14
C ASN A 101 -26.17 0.15 -2.62
N LYS A 102 -27.33 0.24 -1.98
CA LYS A 102 -28.53 -0.50 -2.38
C LYS A 102 -28.99 -0.12 -3.81
N LYS A 103 -28.93 1.16 -4.19
CA LYS A 103 -29.26 1.61 -5.56
C LYS A 103 -28.33 1.04 -6.61
N CYS A 104 -27.07 0.79 -6.25
CA CYS A 104 -26.05 0.19 -7.11
C CYS A 104 -26.03 -1.35 -7.02
N GLU A 105 -27.02 -1.96 -6.35
CA GLU A 105 -27.13 -3.41 -6.18
C GLU A 105 -25.85 -4.06 -5.63
N GLN A 106 -25.17 -3.38 -4.71
CA GLN A 106 -23.92 -3.82 -4.15
C GLN A 106 -23.96 -3.99 -2.63
N ARG A 107 -22.98 -4.71 -2.10
CA ARG A 107 -22.78 -4.87 -0.66
C ARG A 107 -22.34 -3.54 -0.03
N ASN A 108 -22.47 -3.43 1.31
CA ASN A 108 -22.01 -2.26 2.05
C ASN A 108 -20.52 -2.33 2.40
N PHE A 109 -19.90 -3.49 2.28
CA PHE A 109 -18.48 -3.73 2.54
C PHE A 109 -18.01 -5.04 1.90
N LEU A 110 -16.72 -5.16 1.67
CA LEU A 110 -16.07 -6.42 1.31
C LEU A 110 -16.20 -7.40 2.49
N SER A 111 -16.70 -8.61 2.24
CA SER A 111 -16.74 -9.63 3.28
C SER A 111 -15.32 -10.14 3.60
N ASP A 112 -14.98 -10.21 4.89
CA ASP A 112 -13.73 -10.78 5.40
C ASP A 112 -13.59 -12.30 5.20
N LYS A 113 -14.64 -12.94 4.70
CA LYS A 113 -14.62 -14.35 4.27
C LYS A 113 -14.00 -14.55 2.89
N ASN A 114 -13.82 -13.48 2.11
CA ASN A 114 -13.12 -13.56 0.84
C ASN A 114 -11.63 -13.85 1.04
N PRO A 115 -10.94 -14.41 0.02
CA PRO A 115 -9.48 -14.44 0.01
C PRO A 115 -8.90 -13.05 0.26
N SER A 116 -7.73 -12.99 0.87
CA SER A 116 -6.99 -11.75 1.05
C SER A 116 -5.50 -12.00 0.85
N MET A 117 -4.89 -11.15 0.03
CA MET A 117 -3.44 -11.18 -0.19
C MET A 117 -2.69 -11.01 1.15
N ALA A 118 -3.10 -10.08 2.00
CA ALA A 118 -2.47 -9.88 3.31
C ALA A 118 -2.58 -11.11 4.20
N ARG A 119 -3.73 -11.81 4.21
CA ARG A 119 -3.87 -13.05 4.98
C ARG A 119 -2.96 -14.16 4.45
N ALA A 120 -2.72 -14.22 3.15
CA ALA A 120 -1.78 -15.19 2.58
C ALA A 120 -0.35 -14.91 3.07
N PHE A 121 0.08 -13.65 3.08
CA PHE A 121 1.37 -13.24 3.64
C PHE A 121 1.45 -13.50 5.16
N GLN A 122 0.42 -13.13 5.92
CA GLN A 122 0.36 -13.38 7.37
C GLN A 122 0.50 -14.88 7.68
N ASN A 123 -0.24 -15.73 6.96
CA ASN A 123 -0.14 -17.19 7.11
C ASN A 123 1.25 -17.74 6.72
N ALA A 124 1.97 -17.04 5.84
CA ALA A 124 3.35 -17.36 5.49
C ALA A 124 4.38 -16.81 6.50
N GLY A 125 3.94 -16.18 7.60
CA GLY A 125 4.81 -15.68 8.67
C GLY A 125 5.39 -14.29 8.42
N TYR A 126 4.75 -13.49 7.56
CA TYR A 126 5.12 -12.08 7.37
C TYR A 126 4.45 -11.20 8.43
N ALA A 127 5.14 -10.16 8.88
CA ALA A 127 4.48 -9.02 9.52
C ALA A 127 3.69 -8.25 8.46
N THR A 128 2.44 -7.88 8.74
CA THR A 128 1.56 -7.31 7.73
C THR A 128 1.02 -5.93 8.14
N GLY A 129 1.17 -4.94 7.25
CA GLY A 129 0.75 -3.56 7.48
C GLY A 129 -0.11 -2.98 6.35
N HIS A 130 -1.12 -2.18 6.70
CA HIS A 130 -1.89 -1.38 5.76
C HIS A 130 -1.87 0.08 6.19
N ILE A 131 -1.34 0.95 5.35
CA ILE A 131 -1.22 2.38 5.62
C ILE A 131 -1.77 3.17 4.43
N GLY A 132 -2.88 3.85 4.64
CA GLY A 132 -3.54 4.66 3.63
C GLY A 132 -5.03 4.34 3.44
N LYS A 133 -5.56 4.68 2.27
CA LYS A 133 -6.99 4.54 1.96
C LYS A 133 -7.43 3.08 1.91
N TRP A 134 -8.48 2.75 2.66
CA TRP A 134 -9.11 1.43 2.65
C TRP A 134 -10.24 1.34 1.63
N HIS A 135 -11.29 2.09 1.81
CA HIS A 135 -12.47 2.23 0.95
C HIS A 135 -13.11 0.89 0.49
N MET A 136 -13.01 -0.14 1.32
CA MET A 136 -13.67 -1.45 1.11
C MET A 136 -14.76 -1.72 2.16
N GLY A 137 -15.28 -0.66 2.77
CA GLY A 137 -16.39 -0.66 3.72
C GLY A 137 -16.07 0.04 5.02
N GLY A 138 -17.12 0.48 5.71
CA GLY A 138 -17.05 1.31 6.91
C GLY A 138 -17.22 2.81 6.61
N GLY A 139 -17.27 3.60 7.65
CA GLY A 139 -17.58 5.02 7.57
C GLY A 139 -19.05 5.31 7.25
N ARG A 140 -19.40 6.59 7.18
CA ARG A 140 -20.78 7.07 6.91
C ARG A 140 -21.79 6.41 7.86
N ASP A 141 -22.78 5.69 7.32
CA ASP A 141 -23.80 4.92 8.08
C ASP A 141 -23.51 3.40 8.11
N VAL A 142 -22.35 2.97 7.63
CA VAL A 142 -21.94 1.54 7.62
C VAL A 142 -21.04 1.27 8.84
N HIS A 143 -21.66 0.92 9.97
CA HIS A 143 -20.96 0.72 11.24
C HIS A 143 -20.62 -0.75 11.54
N ASN A 144 -21.00 -1.68 10.65
CA ASN A 144 -20.82 -3.12 10.82
C ASN A 144 -19.83 -3.73 9.83
N ALA A 145 -18.99 -2.91 9.21
CA ALA A 145 -17.90 -3.41 8.39
C ALA A 145 -16.85 -4.13 9.26
N PRO A 146 -16.28 -5.26 8.81
CA PRO A 146 -15.24 -5.96 9.54
C PRO A 146 -14.00 -5.06 9.75
N SER A 147 -13.30 -5.27 10.88
CA SER A 147 -12.00 -4.63 11.11
C SER A 147 -11.01 -5.02 10.01
N ILE A 148 -10.11 -4.10 9.67
CA ILE A 148 -9.05 -4.33 8.68
C ILE A 148 -8.16 -5.52 9.11
N LYS A 149 -8.01 -5.78 10.41
CA LYS A 149 -7.32 -6.97 10.93
C LYS A 149 -7.90 -8.28 10.42
N ASN A 150 -9.21 -8.34 10.22
CA ASN A 150 -9.87 -9.56 9.75
C ASN A 150 -9.43 -9.97 8.34
N TYR A 151 -8.81 -9.07 7.59
CA TYR A 151 -8.27 -9.36 6.25
C TYR A 151 -6.81 -9.80 6.29
N GLY A 152 -6.20 -9.94 7.48
CA GLY A 152 -4.85 -10.43 7.67
C GLY A 152 -3.81 -9.33 7.83
N PHE A 153 -4.20 -8.14 8.27
CA PHE A 153 -3.27 -7.08 8.66
C PHE A 153 -3.07 -7.04 10.18
N ASP A 154 -1.83 -7.11 10.63
CA ASP A 154 -1.48 -6.99 12.04
C ASP A 154 -1.63 -5.55 12.52
N GLU A 155 -1.23 -4.59 11.67
CA GLU A 155 -1.28 -3.16 11.93
C GLU A 155 -1.93 -2.43 10.76
N TYR A 156 -2.65 -1.34 11.06
CA TYR A 156 -3.19 -0.49 10.01
C TYR A 156 -3.41 0.95 10.47
N ILE A 157 -3.36 1.84 9.50
CA ILE A 157 -3.76 3.25 9.59
C ILE A 157 -4.59 3.53 8.35
N SER A 158 -5.84 3.92 8.50
CA SER A 158 -6.75 4.08 7.37
C SER A 158 -7.48 5.42 7.37
N THR A 159 -8.07 5.76 6.23
CA THR A 159 -8.81 6.99 6.03
C THR A 159 -10.29 6.84 6.42
N TYR A 160 -11.07 7.91 6.27
CA TYR A 160 -12.47 8.03 6.69
C TYR A 160 -13.38 6.85 6.28
N GLU A 161 -13.22 6.33 5.07
CA GLU A 161 -14.08 5.23 4.55
C GLU A 161 -13.51 3.87 4.93
N SER A 162 -13.42 3.65 6.23
CA SER A 162 -12.98 2.41 6.87
C SER A 162 -13.76 2.19 8.17
N PRO A 163 -13.70 0.99 8.75
CA PRO A 163 -14.32 0.73 10.05
C PRO A 163 -13.72 1.57 11.19
N ASP A 164 -12.40 1.80 11.15
CA ASP A 164 -11.66 2.51 12.19
C ASP A 164 -10.70 3.53 11.53
N PRO A 165 -11.21 4.72 11.13
CA PRO A 165 -10.38 5.75 10.51
C PRO A 165 -9.41 6.38 11.53
N GLU A 166 -8.19 6.69 11.06
CA GLU A 166 -7.17 7.39 11.84
C GLU A 166 -7.64 8.81 12.22
N PRO A 167 -7.82 9.13 13.50
CA PRO A 167 -8.35 10.43 13.92
C PRO A 167 -7.50 11.63 13.50
N ALA A 168 -6.21 11.43 13.29
CA ALA A 168 -5.30 12.52 12.94
C ALA A 168 -5.53 13.06 11.52
N ILE A 169 -6.11 12.28 10.62
CA ILE A 169 -6.18 12.59 9.19
C ILE A 169 -7.59 12.78 8.64
N THR A 170 -8.57 11.98 9.05
CA THR A 170 -9.93 12.02 8.49
C THR A 170 -11.01 11.70 9.52
N ALA A 171 -10.92 12.28 10.71
CA ALA A 171 -11.86 11.98 11.79
C ALA A 171 -13.30 12.39 11.48
N THR A 172 -13.51 13.40 10.63
CA THR A 172 -14.83 14.01 10.43
C THR A 172 -15.28 14.11 8.98
N ASN A 173 -14.39 13.92 8.01
CA ASN A 173 -14.68 14.04 6.58
C ASN A 173 -13.78 13.14 5.75
N TRP A 174 -14.31 12.61 4.65
CA TRP A 174 -13.59 11.73 3.77
C TRP A 174 -12.42 12.39 3.02
N ILE A 175 -12.45 13.72 2.83
CA ILE A 175 -11.38 14.46 2.17
C ILE A 175 -10.48 15.12 3.20
N TRP A 176 -11.04 16.06 3.98
CA TRP A 176 -10.30 16.87 4.92
C TRP A 176 -11.26 17.65 5.84
N SER A 177 -10.83 17.86 7.07
CA SER A 177 -11.46 18.75 8.04
C SER A 177 -10.42 19.67 8.64
N ALA A 178 -10.83 20.92 8.93
CA ALA A 178 -9.97 21.84 9.67
C ALA A 178 -9.60 21.33 11.07
N LYS A 179 -10.36 20.37 11.60
CA LYS A 179 -10.11 19.71 12.89
C LYS A 179 -9.04 18.64 12.82
N ASP A 180 -8.73 18.09 11.62
CA ASP A 180 -7.70 17.09 11.47
C ASP A 180 -6.35 17.68 11.88
N SER A 181 -5.62 16.98 12.74
CA SER A 181 -4.29 17.43 13.21
C SER A 181 -3.26 17.32 12.09
N VAL A 182 -3.38 16.32 11.24
CA VAL A 182 -2.60 16.19 10.00
C VAL A 182 -3.42 16.77 8.84
N LYS A 183 -2.91 17.81 8.24
CA LYS A 183 -3.59 18.50 7.13
C LYS A 183 -3.50 17.69 5.83
N ARG A 184 -4.47 17.88 4.91
CA ARG A 184 -4.55 17.15 3.64
C ARG A 184 -3.21 17.15 2.87
N TRP A 185 -2.55 18.29 2.75
CA TRP A 185 -1.26 18.44 2.05
C TRP A 185 -0.05 17.82 2.79
N ARG A 186 -0.25 17.23 3.98
CA ARG A 186 0.74 16.49 4.76
C ARG A 186 0.39 15.01 4.87
N ARG A 187 -0.68 14.57 4.24
CA ARG A 187 -1.20 13.22 4.43
C ARG A 187 -0.26 12.15 3.85
N THR A 188 0.23 12.35 2.63
CA THR A 188 1.21 11.41 2.04
C THR A 188 2.50 11.35 2.87
N GLU A 189 3.00 12.50 3.35
CA GLU A 189 4.13 12.52 4.30
C GLU A 189 3.84 11.72 5.57
N TYR A 190 2.64 11.86 6.12
CA TYR A 190 2.21 11.10 7.30
C TYR A 190 2.19 9.59 7.03
N PHE A 191 1.61 9.15 5.93
CA PHE A 191 1.59 7.74 5.55
C PHE A 191 3.01 7.19 5.36
N VAL A 192 3.87 7.94 4.70
CA VAL A 192 5.27 7.53 4.51
C VAL A 192 6.02 7.45 5.84
N ASN A 193 5.82 8.40 6.77
CA ASN A 193 6.40 8.32 8.12
C ASN A 193 5.97 7.03 8.83
N LYS A 194 4.68 6.72 8.81
CA LYS A 194 4.12 5.51 9.43
C LYS A 194 4.61 4.23 8.76
N SER A 195 4.77 4.25 7.43
CA SER A 195 5.34 3.12 6.68
C SER A 195 6.81 2.88 7.02
N ILE A 196 7.61 3.94 7.13
CA ILE A 196 9.00 3.85 7.57
C ILE A 196 9.08 3.31 9.01
N ASP A 197 8.22 3.77 9.91
CA ASP A 197 8.16 3.30 11.29
C ASP A 197 7.77 1.82 11.36
N PHE A 198 6.82 1.37 10.53
CA PHE A 198 6.48 -0.04 10.40
C PHE A 198 7.68 -0.87 9.94
N VAL A 199 8.34 -0.46 8.86
CA VAL A 199 9.53 -1.15 8.33
C VAL A 199 10.63 -1.24 9.38
N LYS A 200 10.94 -0.15 10.09
CA LYS A 200 11.95 -0.14 11.17
C LYS A 200 11.67 -1.17 12.26
N ARG A 201 10.41 -1.34 12.64
CA ARG A 201 10.03 -2.32 13.69
C ARG A 201 10.08 -3.76 13.22
N HIS A 202 9.96 -3.98 11.90
CA HIS A 202 9.87 -5.31 11.30
C HIS A 202 11.04 -5.68 10.38
N LYS A 203 12.12 -4.88 10.35
CA LYS A 203 13.26 -5.06 9.43
C LYS A 203 14.01 -6.39 9.56
N ASP A 204 13.88 -7.06 10.70
CA ASP A 204 14.57 -8.32 11.01
C ASP A 204 13.70 -9.56 10.72
N GLN A 205 12.54 -9.39 10.10
CA GLN A 205 11.64 -10.45 9.64
C GLN A 205 10.98 -10.05 8.32
N PRO A 206 10.49 -11.00 7.50
CA PRO A 206 9.79 -10.64 6.27
C PRO A 206 8.52 -9.86 6.59
N PHE A 207 8.24 -8.82 5.78
CA PHE A 207 7.03 -8.02 5.92
C PHE A 207 6.31 -7.82 4.59
N PHE A 208 4.99 -7.67 4.69
CA PHE A 208 4.10 -7.23 3.63
C PHE A 208 3.47 -5.89 4.02
N LEU A 209 3.66 -4.87 3.22
CA LEU A 209 3.17 -3.52 3.48
C LEU A 209 2.35 -2.97 2.32
N ASN A 210 1.12 -2.58 2.59
CA ASN A 210 0.35 -1.70 1.71
C ASN A 210 0.63 -0.24 2.09
N LEU A 211 1.20 0.54 1.18
CA LEU A 211 1.28 2.01 1.26
C LEU A 211 0.33 2.57 0.19
N TRP A 212 -0.88 2.98 0.61
CA TRP A 212 -1.98 3.36 -0.29
C TRP A 212 -2.38 4.83 -0.13
N PRO A 213 -1.55 5.77 -0.62
CA PRO A 213 -1.84 7.21 -0.51
C PRO A 213 -3.03 7.61 -1.37
N ASP A 214 -3.75 8.66 -0.91
CA ASP A 214 -4.99 9.12 -1.54
C ASP A 214 -4.98 10.60 -1.94
N ASP A 215 -3.82 11.26 -1.91
CA ASP A 215 -3.74 12.71 -2.16
C ASP A 215 -3.96 13.08 -3.64
N MET A 216 -3.73 12.11 -4.57
CA MET A 216 -4.01 12.32 -5.99
C MET A 216 -5.50 12.30 -6.33
N HIS A 217 -6.36 11.80 -5.43
CA HIS A 217 -7.81 11.89 -5.56
C HIS A 217 -8.28 13.34 -5.35
N THR A 218 -9.13 13.82 -6.25
CA THR A 218 -9.74 15.16 -6.15
C THR A 218 -10.61 15.32 -4.89
N PRO A 219 -10.71 16.50 -4.30
CA PRO A 219 -10.04 17.75 -4.66
C PRO A 219 -8.57 17.75 -4.25
N TRP A 220 -7.71 18.31 -5.09
CA TRP A 220 -6.30 18.50 -4.77
C TRP A 220 -6.12 19.69 -3.85
N VAL A 221 -5.49 19.47 -2.69
CA VAL A 221 -5.38 20.48 -1.62
C VAL A 221 -3.91 20.72 -1.30
N PRO A 222 -3.18 21.49 -2.12
CA PRO A 222 -1.83 21.91 -1.78
C PRO A 222 -1.83 22.92 -0.65
N GLU A 223 -0.72 23.05 0.06
CA GLU A 223 -0.60 23.91 1.25
C GLU A 223 -1.00 25.38 1.00
N PHE A 224 -0.64 25.94 -0.15
CA PHE A 224 -0.95 27.33 -0.48
C PHE A 224 -2.44 27.60 -0.76
N LYS A 225 -3.24 26.55 -1.06
CA LYS A 225 -4.67 26.63 -1.33
C LYS A 225 -5.56 26.24 -0.15
N GLN A 226 -4.99 26.05 1.01
CA GLN A 226 -5.74 25.61 2.21
C GLN A 226 -6.94 26.49 2.60
N LYS A 227 -6.91 27.78 2.23
CA LYS A 227 -7.95 28.77 2.56
C LYS A 227 -8.99 28.96 1.46
N ASP A 228 -8.70 28.50 0.24
CA ASP A 228 -9.58 28.64 -0.91
C ASP A 228 -10.04 27.28 -1.41
N ASN A 229 -11.30 26.95 -1.15
CA ASN A 229 -11.88 25.67 -1.57
C ASN A 229 -12.51 25.68 -2.98
N LYS A 230 -12.42 26.79 -3.72
CA LYS A 230 -13.09 26.94 -5.02
C LYS A 230 -12.27 26.45 -6.21
N SER A 231 -10.96 26.30 -6.06
CA SER A 231 -10.03 26.00 -7.14
C SER A 231 -9.16 24.75 -6.90
N TRP A 232 -9.65 23.80 -6.14
CA TRP A 232 -8.91 22.58 -5.80
C TRP A 232 -8.89 21.51 -6.90
N ASN A 233 -9.66 21.69 -7.97
CA ASN A 233 -9.70 20.79 -9.13
C ASN A 233 -9.07 21.48 -10.34
N THR A 234 -7.90 22.05 -10.18
CA THR A 234 -7.15 22.75 -11.22
C THR A 234 -5.76 22.15 -11.38
N GLU A 235 -5.16 22.29 -12.56
CA GLU A 235 -3.78 21.89 -12.81
C GLU A 235 -2.81 22.57 -11.83
N GLU A 236 -3.03 23.85 -11.48
CA GLU A 236 -2.25 24.58 -10.49
C GLU A 236 -2.26 23.90 -9.11
N ALA A 237 -3.35 23.23 -8.72
CA ALA A 237 -3.43 22.47 -7.48
C ALA A 237 -2.88 21.03 -7.63
N PHE A 238 -3.01 20.44 -8.81
CA PHE A 238 -2.55 19.08 -9.11
C PHE A 238 -1.02 18.95 -9.10
N ILE A 239 -0.32 19.87 -9.78
CA ILE A 239 1.15 19.83 -9.95
C ILE A 239 1.89 19.69 -8.60
N PRO A 240 1.66 20.53 -7.58
CA PRO A 240 2.38 20.41 -6.31
C PRO A 240 1.99 19.15 -5.52
N VAL A 241 0.78 18.63 -5.69
CA VAL A 241 0.37 17.37 -5.03
C VAL A 241 1.11 16.19 -5.65
N LEU A 242 1.21 16.13 -6.98
CA LEU A 242 1.99 15.10 -7.67
C LEU A 242 3.48 15.18 -7.33
N ALA A 243 4.06 16.40 -7.31
CA ALA A 243 5.46 16.61 -6.93
C ALA A 243 5.74 16.13 -5.48
N GLU A 244 4.84 16.41 -4.55
CA GLU A 244 4.97 15.95 -3.16
C GLU A 244 4.78 14.42 -3.07
N MET A 245 3.87 13.84 -3.83
CA MET A 245 3.70 12.38 -3.92
C MET A 245 5.00 11.70 -4.36
N ASP A 246 5.59 12.14 -5.48
CA ASP A 246 6.86 11.61 -6.00
C ASP A 246 7.99 11.73 -4.96
N LYS A 247 8.15 12.90 -4.37
CA LYS A 247 9.15 13.16 -3.32
C LYS A 247 8.98 12.22 -2.11
N GLN A 248 7.77 12.00 -1.65
CA GLN A 248 7.51 11.14 -0.49
C GLN A 248 7.73 9.66 -0.81
N ILE A 249 7.39 9.21 -2.01
CA ILE A 249 7.74 7.86 -2.48
C ILE A 249 9.26 7.70 -2.53
N GLY A 250 9.99 8.67 -3.10
CA GLY A 250 11.46 8.66 -3.08
C GLY A 250 12.05 8.57 -1.67
N ARG A 251 11.45 9.29 -0.71
CA ARG A 251 11.87 9.22 0.69
C ARG A 251 11.63 7.84 1.31
N PHE A 252 10.53 7.17 0.94
CA PHE A 252 10.26 5.80 1.39
C PHE A 252 11.28 4.81 0.81
N ILE A 253 11.54 4.87 -0.50
CA ILE A 253 12.53 4.01 -1.18
C ILE A 253 13.93 4.22 -0.58
N LYS A 254 14.32 5.49 -0.39
CA LYS A 254 15.60 5.80 0.27
C LYS A 254 15.68 5.22 1.70
N ALA A 255 14.60 5.21 2.44
CA ALA A 255 14.60 4.63 3.78
C ALA A 255 14.79 3.10 3.76
N LEU A 256 14.27 2.39 2.75
CA LEU A 256 14.57 0.96 2.54
C LEU A 256 16.07 0.75 2.27
N ASP A 257 16.66 1.61 1.42
CA ASP A 257 18.08 1.56 1.08
C ASP A 257 18.97 1.84 2.31
N ASP A 258 18.68 2.90 3.05
CA ASP A 258 19.41 3.28 4.28
C ASP A 258 19.36 2.19 5.36
N MET A 259 18.34 1.32 5.34
CA MET A 259 18.21 0.16 6.23
C MET A 259 18.82 -1.13 5.65
N GLY A 260 19.39 -1.09 4.44
CA GLY A 260 19.97 -2.26 3.77
C GLY A 260 18.94 -3.30 3.33
N LEU A 261 17.70 -2.88 3.04
CA LEU A 261 16.59 -3.76 2.69
C LEU A 261 16.30 -3.80 1.19
N SER A 262 16.85 -2.91 0.38
CA SER A 262 16.51 -2.75 -1.03
C SER A 262 16.69 -4.04 -1.84
N GLU A 263 17.80 -4.76 -1.65
CA GLU A 263 18.12 -5.99 -2.39
C GLU A 263 17.17 -7.16 -2.06
N ASN A 264 16.45 -7.09 -0.93
CA ASN A 264 15.51 -8.13 -0.51
C ASN A 264 14.08 -7.58 -0.35
N THR A 265 13.71 -6.54 -1.10
CA THR A 265 12.38 -5.95 -1.07
C THR A 265 11.83 -5.78 -2.49
N ILE A 266 10.65 -6.36 -2.72
CA ILE A 266 9.86 -6.13 -3.94
C ILE A 266 8.96 -4.91 -3.68
N VAL A 267 9.04 -3.90 -4.54
CA VAL A 267 8.18 -2.70 -4.48
C VAL A 267 7.34 -2.65 -5.75
#